data_48d0c90e99b566b94b1416291dee9575
#
_entry.id   48d0c90e99b566b94b1416291dee9575
#
_cell.length_a   1.000
_cell.length_b   1.000
_cell.length_c   1.000
_cell.angle_alpha   90.00
_cell.angle_beta   90.00
_cell.angle_gamma   90.00
#
_symmetry.space_group_name_H-M   'P 1'
#
loop_
_entity.id
_entity.type
_entity.pdbx_description
1 polymer ?
#
loop_
_entity_poly.entity_id
_entity_poly.type
_entity_poly.pdbx_seq_one_letter_code
_entity_poly.pdbx_strand_id
1 'polypeptide(L)'
;MGRISGFLFGLIVLVGVVGCGGGSSKPAPTPTPSQLFPNDEQLAQSAPVKVGTSGANANDLGAKVCCIGTLGSLWTAAGVTNPVILSNNHVLDRSDKGVAGEAINQPLQLACTATTAAPPLTVAHLTKGAPLKPLANEPGKCGTSKASLCGHSPSNVDAAIAEIVPGEADLSGNILDLGPVGSTSIAAAPPSNTIGVPTLNEPVGKSGRTTGLTCSTITSIGLTFSIDYEGTCGDATATPPVPPAFASYFTGQIVISGGSFSAAGDSGSLVVDTATARPVALLYGGSPTDTVANPIADVIAAFGGAAAFKIVGGPDHAVSCARTATASSLQVGAAQAALVPQERQRVTTVLQRRSVQMLQDPSIQSVTVGASADNADEGALLVHVSGNTIPRVAPTIDGVRTRLVFDDQAGQALPPVGTEKVTQALAVKEANVAALITQPGIQGVAVSLSLDNPTEAAISIYLLKGAAHPPIPAVIDGIRTRVFVSERFKAF
;
A
#
# COMPACT_ATOMS: atom_id res chain seq x y z
N MET A 1 4.79 -47.38 72.11
CA MET A 1 5.11 -46.05 72.69
C MET A 1 4.77 -45.01 71.64
N GLY A 2 3.65 -44.39 71.83
CA GLY A 2 3.02 -43.47 70.96
C GLY A 2 3.42 -42.03 71.17
N ARG A 3 3.10 -41.18 70.27
CA ARG A 3 2.63 -39.84 70.54
C ARG A 3 1.86 -39.29 69.33
N ILE A 4 0.65 -38.97 69.61
CA ILE A 4 -0.31 -38.24 68.79
C ILE A 4 0.07 -36.75 68.86
N SER A 5 0.01 -36.04 67.71
CA SER A 5 0.02 -34.59 67.70
C SER A 5 -0.99 -34.10 66.68
N GLY A 6 -1.87 -33.23 67.17
CA GLY A 6 -3.09 -32.79 66.55
C GLY A 6 -2.91 -31.72 65.45
N PHE A 7 -3.86 -31.71 64.59
CA PHE A 7 -4.08 -30.68 63.59
C PHE A 7 -4.93 -29.53 64.17
N LEU A 8 -4.40 -28.31 64.04
CA LEU A 8 -5.12 -27.09 64.37
C LEU A 8 -5.59 -26.45 63.02
N PHE A 9 -6.88 -26.40 62.80
CA PHE A 9 -7.47 -25.68 61.67
C PHE A 9 -7.55 -24.19 62.02
N GLY A 10 -6.80 -23.36 61.28
CA GLY A 10 -6.92 -21.93 61.34
C GLY A 10 -7.82 -21.42 60.17
N LEU A 11 -8.95 -20.88 60.50
CA LEU A 11 -9.90 -20.23 59.61
C LEU A 11 -9.40 -18.80 59.31
N ILE A 12 -8.93 -18.56 58.08
CA ILE A 12 -8.57 -17.20 57.64
C ILE A 12 -9.77 -16.63 56.88
N VAL A 13 -10.41 -15.62 57.43
CA VAL A 13 -11.43 -14.80 56.79
C VAL A 13 -10.72 -13.80 55.91
N LEU A 14 -10.87 -13.93 54.57
CA LEU A 14 -10.42 -12.95 53.61
C LEU A 14 -11.51 -11.89 53.42
N VAL A 15 -11.25 -10.69 53.88
CA VAL A 15 -12.06 -9.50 53.56
C VAL A 15 -11.66 -9.00 52.19
N GLY A 16 -12.56 -9.13 51.21
CA GLY A 16 -12.36 -8.62 49.86
C GLY A 16 -12.48 -7.10 49.83
N VAL A 17 -11.40 -6.42 49.50
CA VAL A 17 -11.44 -5.00 49.12
C VAL A 17 -11.67 -4.93 47.61
N VAL A 18 -12.87 -4.46 47.21
CA VAL A 18 -13.18 -4.15 45.80
C VAL A 18 -12.50 -2.82 45.48
N GLY A 19 -11.35 -2.90 44.83
CA GLY A 19 -10.67 -1.77 44.24
C GLY A 19 -11.10 -1.61 42.78
N CYS A 20 -11.89 -0.56 42.47
CA CYS A 20 -12.09 -0.09 41.10
C CYS A 20 -10.77 0.50 40.56
N GLY A 21 -9.97 -0.32 39.90
CA GLY A 21 -8.80 0.09 39.13
C GLY A 21 -9.14 0.07 37.65
N GLY A 22 -9.33 1.26 37.03
CA GLY A 22 -9.41 1.42 35.59
C GLY A 22 -8.06 1.06 34.94
N GLY A 23 -7.90 -0.18 34.56
CA GLY A 23 -6.78 -0.65 33.77
C GLY A 23 -7.03 -0.33 32.30
N SER A 24 -6.32 0.64 31.75
CA SER A 24 -6.18 0.77 30.29
C SER A 24 -5.50 -0.50 29.77
N SER A 25 -6.28 -1.41 29.22
CA SER A 25 -5.75 -2.58 28.50
C SER A 25 -4.99 -2.07 27.28
N LYS A 26 -3.66 -2.14 27.30
CA LYS A 26 -2.85 -2.07 26.08
C LYS A 26 -3.46 -3.04 25.07
N PRO A 27 -3.71 -2.63 23.81
CA PRO A 27 -4.09 -3.59 22.78
C PRO A 27 -3.06 -4.71 22.75
N ALA A 28 -3.51 -5.95 22.75
CA ALA A 28 -2.62 -7.08 22.53
C ALA A 28 -1.85 -6.86 21.22
N PRO A 29 -0.56 -7.14 21.16
CA PRO A 29 0.19 -7.05 19.92
C PRO A 29 -0.51 -7.94 18.87
N THR A 30 -0.81 -7.37 17.71
CA THR A 30 -1.33 -8.11 16.57
C THR A 30 -0.35 -9.26 16.29
N PRO A 31 -0.81 -10.52 16.24
CA PRO A 31 0.10 -11.62 15.98
C PRO A 31 0.78 -11.38 14.62
N THR A 32 2.10 -11.30 14.64
CA THR A 32 2.92 -11.29 13.43
C THR A 32 2.61 -12.56 12.66
N PRO A 33 2.27 -12.50 11.35
CA PRO A 33 2.09 -13.72 10.57
C PRO A 33 3.32 -14.61 10.73
N SER A 34 3.12 -15.85 11.13
CA SER A 34 4.18 -16.84 11.22
C SER A 34 4.70 -17.06 9.80
N GLN A 35 5.91 -16.59 9.50
CA GLN A 35 6.56 -16.89 8.22
C GLN A 35 6.81 -18.40 8.15
N LEU A 36 6.32 -19.05 7.10
CA LEU A 36 6.53 -20.48 6.88
C LEU A 36 7.99 -20.82 6.62
N PHE A 37 8.76 -19.84 6.12
CA PHE A 37 10.17 -19.98 5.79
C PHE A 37 10.98 -18.79 6.36
N PRO A 38 12.32 -18.93 6.54
CA PRO A 38 13.20 -17.84 6.91
C PRO A 38 13.08 -16.66 5.94
N ASN A 39 13.31 -15.44 6.42
CA ASN A 39 13.43 -14.25 5.57
C ASN A 39 14.89 -14.19 5.05
N ASP A 40 15.13 -14.79 3.89
CA ASP A 40 16.44 -14.86 3.25
C ASP A 40 16.84 -13.52 2.63
N GLU A 41 15.89 -12.60 2.41
CA GLU A 41 16.11 -11.30 1.82
C GLU A 41 16.98 -10.37 2.68
N GLN A 42 17.11 -10.69 3.98
CA GLN A 42 17.97 -9.96 4.92
C GLN A 42 19.38 -10.52 5.00
N LEU A 43 19.61 -11.74 4.53
CA LEU A 43 20.86 -12.44 4.72
C LEU A 43 21.96 -12.01 3.75
N ALA A 44 23.22 -12.18 4.20
CA ALA A 44 24.36 -12.06 3.32
C ALA A 44 24.31 -13.16 2.26
N GLN A 45 24.45 -12.80 1.01
CA GLN A 45 24.61 -13.74 -0.09
C GLN A 45 26.08 -13.81 -0.52
N SER A 46 26.50 -14.97 -0.99
CA SER A 46 27.73 -15.07 -1.78
C SER A 46 27.43 -14.65 -3.22
N ALA A 47 28.40 -14.03 -3.90
CA ALA A 47 28.28 -13.75 -5.32
C ALA A 47 28.09 -15.06 -6.14
N PRO A 48 27.27 -15.04 -7.19
CA PRO A 48 26.46 -13.90 -7.67
C PRO A 48 25.16 -13.70 -6.86
N VAL A 49 24.90 -12.47 -6.43
CA VAL A 49 23.76 -12.08 -5.59
C VAL A 49 22.46 -12.09 -6.40
N LYS A 50 21.42 -12.71 -5.85
CA LYS A 50 20.05 -12.60 -6.36
C LYS A 50 19.40 -11.34 -5.81
N VAL A 51 18.57 -10.68 -6.61
CA VAL A 51 17.85 -9.48 -6.21
C VAL A 51 16.58 -9.81 -5.39
N GLY A 52 15.80 -8.82 -4.96
CA GLY A 52 14.78 -8.98 -3.92
C GLY A 52 15.39 -8.99 -2.51
N THR A 53 16.64 -8.60 -2.36
CA THR A 53 17.45 -8.67 -1.14
C THR A 53 17.80 -7.28 -0.61
N SER A 54 18.29 -7.23 0.63
CA SER A 54 18.71 -5.99 1.26
C SER A 54 19.89 -5.35 0.53
N GLY A 55 19.87 -4.02 0.44
CA GLY A 55 21.00 -3.24 -0.07
C GLY A 55 20.78 -1.76 0.09
N ALA A 56 21.86 -1.00 -0.05
CA ALA A 56 21.83 0.46 -0.04
C ALA A 56 23.11 1.07 -0.58
N ASN A 57 23.08 2.39 -0.74
CA ASN A 57 24.27 3.18 -1.02
C ASN A 57 25.22 3.15 0.18
N ALA A 58 26.49 2.88 -0.06
CA ALA A 58 27.51 2.75 0.97
C ALA A 58 27.69 4.04 1.79
N ASN A 59 27.38 5.20 1.21
CA ASN A 59 27.51 6.51 1.85
C ASN A 59 26.32 6.88 2.76
N ASP A 60 25.23 6.10 2.73
CA ASP A 60 24.11 6.24 3.66
C ASP A 60 24.23 5.34 4.91
N LEU A 61 25.41 4.80 5.12
CA LEU A 61 25.74 3.90 6.21
C LEU A 61 26.67 4.57 7.20
N GLY A 62 26.17 4.92 8.33
CA GLY A 62 26.95 5.51 9.42
C GLY A 62 26.47 4.99 10.77
N ALA A 63 27.24 5.28 11.85
CA ALA A 63 26.90 4.83 13.21
C ALA A 63 25.52 5.28 13.71
N LYS A 64 24.83 6.17 13.00
CA LYS A 64 23.50 6.71 13.33
C LYS A 64 22.54 6.79 12.13
N VAL A 65 22.95 6.34 10.95
CA VAL A 65 22.17 6.45 9.71
C VAL A 65 22.20 5.11 9.01
N CYS A 66 21.05 4.53 8.79
CA CYS A 66 20.89 3.21 8.24
C CYS A 66 19.74 3.18 7.24
N CYS A 67 19.96 3.77 6.07
CA CYS A 67 19.01 3.75 4.98
C CYS A 67 19.16 2.45 4.20
N ILE A 68 18.42 1.42 4.57
CA ILE A 68 18.47 0.14 3.88
C ILE A 68 17.14 -0.09 3.17
N GLY A 69 17.22 -0.39 1.89
CA GLY A 69 16.07 -0.79 1.08
C GLY A 69 16.28 -2.17 0.46
N THR A 70 15.60 -2.39 -0.65
CA THR A 70 15.62 -3.63 -1.43
C THR A 70 16.27 -3.39 -2.79
N LEU A 71 17.23 -4.22 -3.16
CA LEU A 71 17.73 -4.34 -4.53
C LEU A 71 16.66 -5.10 -5.33
N GLY A 72 15.80 -4.36 -6.06
CA GLY A 72 14.49 -4.89 -6.48
C GLY A 72 14.55 -5.85 -7.66
N SER A 73 15.19 -5.46 -8.76
CA SER A 73 15.20 -6.22 -10.01
C SER A 73 16.36 -5.84 -10.91
N LEU A 74 16.66 -6.68 -11.90
CA LEU A 74 17.75 -6.49 -12.84
C LEU A 74 17.19 -6.03 -14.21
N TRP A 75 17.89 -5.06 -14.83
CA TRP A 75 17.47 -4.44 -16.10
C TRP A 75 18.68 -4.23 -17.00
N THR A 76 18.43 -4.08 -18.29
CA THR A 76 19.42 -3.51 -19.24
C THR A 76 19.05 -2.05 -19.52
N ALA A 77 20.05 -1.18 -19.58
CA ALA A 77 19.85 0.25 -19.81
C ALA A 77 20.72 0.71 -21.00
N ALA A 78 20.16 1.50 -21.91
CA ALA A 78 20.92 2.04 -23.04
C ALA A 78 22.07 2.93 -22.56
N GLY A 79 23.26 2.76 -23.16
CA GLY A 79 24.47 3.50 -22.81
C GLY A 79 25.19 2.98 -21.56
N VAL A 80 24.73 1.88 -20.97
CA VAL A 80 25.40 1.17 -19.87
C VAL A 80 25.87 -0.19 -20.35
N THR A 81 27.09 -0.59 -19.97
CA THR A 81 27.71 -1.81 -20.52
C THR A 81 27.17 -3.08 -19.89
N ASN A 82 27.00 -3.07 -18.57
CA ASN A 82 26.49 -4.20 -17.80
C ASN A 82 25.01 -3.97 -17.43
N PRO A 83 24.26 -5.00 -17.08
CA PRO A 83 22.94 -4.84 -16.49
C PRO A 83 22.97 -3.90 -15.26
N VAL A 84 21.81 -3.32 -14.96
CA VAL A 84 21.65 -2.42 -13.82
C VAL A 84 20.63 -2.99 -12.83
N ILE A 85 20.89 -2.79 -11.55
CA ILE A 85 19.92 -3.01 -10.49
C ILE A 85 18.97 -1.81 -10.44
N LEU A 86 17.66 -2.06 -10.44
CA LEU A 86 16.61 -1.08 -10.19
C LEU A 86 16.22 -1.11 -8.71
N SER A 87 16.15 0.04 -8.08
CA SER A 87 15.57 0.28 -6.77
C SER A 87 15.03 1.72 -6.69
N ASN A 88 14.74 2.23 -5.50
CA ASN A 88 14.29 3.61 -5.36
C ASN A 88 15.44 4.62 -5.38
N ASN A 89 15.10 5.87 -5.72
CA ASN A 89 16.01 7.01 -5.62
C ASN A 89 16.45 7.21 -4.16
N HIS A 90 15.49 7.23 -3.21
CA HIS A 90 15.84 7.41 -1.81
C HIS A 90 16.71 6.28 -1.24
N VAL A 91 16.76 5.09 -1.88
CA VAL A 91 17.62 3.95 -1.48
C VAL A 91 19.01 4.03 -2.13
N LEU A 92 19.09 4.16 -3.46
CA LEU A 92 20.37 4.11 -4.17
C LEU A 92 20.99 5.48 -4.38
N ASP A 93 20.17 6.51 -4.64
CA ASP A 93 20.61 7.88 -4.95
C ASP A 93 20.47 8.84 -3.74
N ARG A 94 20.17 8.28 -2.57
CA ARG A 94 20.18 9.00 -1.29
C ARG A 94 19.27 10.24 -1.30
N SER A 95 18.08 10.14 -1.91
CA SER A 95 17.16 11.26 -2.12
C SER A 95 17.83 12.43 -2.86
N ASP A 96 18.36 12.17 -4.06
CA ASP A 96 19.11 13.11 -4.93
C ASP A 96 20.46 13.63 -4.37
N LYS A 97 21.02 12.96 -3.36
CA LYS A 97 22.32 13.31 -2.79
C LYS A 97 23.45 12.41 -3.32
N GLY A 98 23.10 11.35 -4.06
CA GLY A 98 24.06 10.41 -4.61
C GLY A 98 24.91 11.01 -5.72
N VAL A 99 26.10 10.45 -5.88
CA VAL A 99 27.00 10.79 -6.97
C VAL A 99 27.25 9.52 -7.78
N ALA A 100 27.15 9.62 -9.11
CA ALA A 100 27.42 8.50 -9.99
C ALA A 100 28.77 7.83 -9.66
N GLY A 101 28.79 6.50 -9.58
CA GLY A 101 29.95 5.72 -9.17
C GLY A 101 29.99 5.37 -7.67
N GLU A 102 29.09 5.90 -6.84
CA GLU A 102 28.99 5.48 -5.43
C GLU A 102 28.65 3.98 -5.33
N ALA A 103 29.30 3.29 -4.39
CA ALA A 103 29.13 1.85 -4.21
C ALA A 103 27.75 1.51 -3.64
N ILE A 104 27.10 0.50 -4.21
CA ILE A 104 25.89 -0.12 -3.71
C ILE A 104 26.25 -1.47 -3.10
N ASN A 105 25.92 -1.65 -1.85
CA ASN A 105 26.37 -2.79 -1.05
C ASN A 105 25.24 -3.74 -0.67
N GLN A 106 25.58 -5.04 -0.52
CA GLN A 106 24.79 -6.15 0.01
C GLN A 106 25.67 -7.02 0.92
N PRO A 107 25.21 -7.56 2.04
CA PRO A 107 23.99 -7.20 2.74
C PRO A 107 24.20 -5.96 3.60
N LEU A 108 23.10 -5.37 4.00
CA LEU A 108 23.16 -4.46 5.13
C LEU A 108 22.28 -5.07 6.22
N GLN A 109 22.96 -5.66 7.19
CA GLN A 109 22.29 -6.35 8.29
C GLN A 109 21.43 -5.41 9.14
N LEU A 110 20.52 -6.03 9.89
CA LEU A 110 19.54 -5.47 10.82
C LEU A 110 20.07 -4.46 11.84
N ALA A 111 21.37 -4.24 11.90
CA ALA A 111 21.93 -3.35 12.88
C ALA A 111 23.00 -2.47 12.23
N CYS A 112 22.66 -1.25 12.02
CA CYS A 112 23.64 -0.17 12.00
C CYS A 112 24.53 -0.18 13.27
N THR A 113 24.26 -1.08 14.19
CA THR A 113 24.97 -1.29 15.47
C THR A 113 25.78 -2.57 15.54
N ALA A 114 25.70 -3.49 14.57
CA ALA A 114 26.40 -4.77 14.67
C ALA A 114 27.87 -4.65 14.22
N THR A 115 28.74 -4.73 15.18
CA THR A 115 30.20 -4.74 15.02
C THR A 115 30.78 -6.05 14.46
N THR A 116 29.95 -7.03 14.09
CA THR A 116 30.35 -8.40 13.74
C THR A 116 29.84 -8.92 12.41
N ALA A 117 29.25 -8.07 11.58
CA ALA A 117 28.79 -8.48 10.25
C ALA A 117 29.96 -8.73 9.30
N ALA A 118 29.83 -9.72 8.41
CA ALA A 118 30.73 -9.86 7.28
C ALA A 118 30.84 -8.50 6.53
N PRO A 119 32.01 -8.15 5.99
CA PRO A 119 32.14 -6.92 5.23
C PRO A 119 31.13 -6.92 4.09
N PRO A 120 30.44 -5.80 3.84
CA PRO A 120 29.45 -5.72 2.78
C PRO A 120 30.12 -5.94 1.42
N LEU A 121 29.43 -6.68 0.55
CA LEU A 121 29.83 -6.90 -0.82
C LEU A 121 29.35 -5.72 -1.68
N THR A 122 30.25 -5.07 -2.41
CA THR A 122 29.86 -4.07 -3.41
C THR A 122 29.33 -4.79 -4.65
N VAL A 123 28.02 -4.72 -4.87
CA VAL A 123 27.35 -5.45 -5.96
C VAL A 123 27.11 -4.59 -7.20
N ALA A 124 27.09 -3.26 -7.03
CA ALA A 124 26.87 -2.32 -8.13
C ALA A 124 27.46 -0.93 -7.80
N HIS A 125 27.47 -0.06 -8.81
CA HIS A 125 27.79 1.35 -8.66
C HIS A 125 26.62 2.22 -9.16
N LEU A 126 26.24 3.24 -8.40
CA LEU A 126 25.16 4.16 -8.77
C LEU A 126 25.42 4.72 -10.16
N THR A 127 24.41 4.59 -11.03
CA THR A 127 24.46 5.16 -12.39
C THR A 127 23.73 6.50 -12.41
N LYS A 128 22.46 6.51 -12.00
CA LYS A 128 21.61 7.71 -11.89
C LYS A 128 20.29 7.43 -11.17
N GLY A 129 19.70 8.47 -10.59
CA GLY A 129 18.31 8.49 -10.12
C GLY A 129 17.39 9.29 -11.04
N ALA A 130 16.08 9.01 -10.95
CA ALA A 130 15.05 9.90 -11.42
C ALA A 130 14.87 11.02 -10.36
N PRO A 131 15.03 12.31 -10.70
CA PRO A 131 15.08 13.35 -9.70
C PRO A 131 13.77 13.46 -8.90
N LEU A 132 13.87 13.48 -7.59
CA LEU A 132 12.79 13.86 -6.69
C LEU A 132 12.65 15.38 -6.71
N LYS A 133 11.40 15.86 -6.65
CA LYS A 133 11.10 17.30 -6.69
C LYS A 133 10.49 17.71 -5.35
N PRO A 134 11.32 18.23 -4.41
CA PRO A 134 10.82 18.66 -3.12
C PRO A 134 9.75 19.74 -3.25
N LEU A 135 8.69 19.65 -2.46
CA LEU A 135 7.73 20.73 -2.30
C LEU A 135 8.34 21.80 -1.41
N ALA A 136 8.39 23.04 -1.89
CA ALA A 136 8.82 24.18 -1.07
C ALA A 136 7.84 24.44 0.09
N ASN A 137 6.57 24.03 -0.07
CA ASN A 137 5.53 24.14 0.93
C ASN A 137 4.63 22.91 0.86
N GLU A 138 4.10 22.45 1.99
CA GLU A 138 3.13 21.35 2.02
C GLU A 138 1.84 21.70 1.26
N PRO A 139 1.19 20.69 0.62
CA PRO A 139 -0.16 20.86 0.09
C PRO A 139 -1.11 21.43 1.18
N GLY A 140 -1.87 22.46 0.84
CA GLY A 140 -2.71 23.18 1.79
C GLY A 140 -2.06 24.45 2.39
N LYS A 141 -0.74 24.60 2.31
CA LYS A 141 -0.03 25.84 2.67
C LYS A 141 0.27 26.74 1.46
N CYS A 142 -0.10 26.31 0.27
CA CYS A 142 0.23 27.00 -0.98
C CYS A 142 -0.63 28.23 -1.30
N GLY A 143 -1.43 28.73 -0.37
CA GLY A 143 -2.35 29.82 -0.62
C GLY A 143 -3.51 29.43 -1.56
N THR A 144 -4.33 30.41 -1.95
CA THR A 144 -5.55 30.19 -2.75
C THR A 144 -5.31 30.07 -4.26
N SER A 145 -4.08 29.97 -4.75
CA SER A 145 -3.82 29.86 -6.18
C SER A 145 -4.14 28.46 -6.70
N LYS A 146 -5.14 28.37 -7.56
CA LYS A 146 -5.64 27.13 -8.19
C LYS A 146 -4.70 26.54 -9.26
N ALA A 147 -3.52 27.13 -9.45
CA ALA A 147 -2.60 26.67 -10.48
C ALA A 147 -1.65 25.63 -9.89
N SER A 148 -1.71 24.42 -10.38
CA SER A 148 -0.81 23.29 -10.12
C SER A 148 -0.26 23.29 -8.68
N LEU A 149 -0.40 22.24 -7.94
CA LEU A 149 0.04 22.08 -6.55
C LEU A 149 1.27 22.95 -6.22
N CYS A 150 1.03 24.19 -5.81
CA CYS A 150 2.04 25.22 -5.53
C CYS A 150 2.99 25.55 -6.69
N GLY A 151 2.62 25.32 -7.94
CA GLY A 151 3.49 25.58 -9.10
C GLY A 151 4.61 24.55 -9.31
N HIS A 152 4.62 23.46 -8.55
CA HIS A 152 5.64 22.42 -8.67
C HIS A 152 5.19 21.33 -9.65
N SER A 153 6.08 20.91 -10.53
CA SER A 153 5.89 19.70 -11.33
C SER A 153 5.96 18.48 -10.42
N PRO A 154 5.11 17.46 -10.62
CA PRO A 154 5.19 16.24 -9.83
C PRO A 154 6.53 15.53 -10.02
N SER A 155 7.01 14.85 -8.97
CA SER A 155 7.95 13.74 -9.10
C SER A 155 7.15 12.55 -9.61
N ASN A 156 7.43 12.06 -10.79
CA ASN A 156 6.59 10.99 -11.33
C ASN A 156 6.98 9.63 -10.77
N VAL A 157 8.27 9.44 -10.43
CA VAL A 157 8.80 8.18 -9.91
C VAL A 157 9.87 8.44 -8.85
N ASP A 158 9.92 7.57 -7.86
CA ASP A 158 11.03 7.40 -6.94
C ASP A 158 11.80 6.15 -7.38
N ALA A 159 12.82 6.33 -8.22
CA ALA A 159 13.56 5.24 -8.82
C ALA A 159 15.01 5.62 -9.09
N ALA A 160 15.92 4.68 -8.95
CA ALA A 160 17.34 4.81 -9.34
C ALA A 160 17.87 3.48 -9.87
N ILE A 161 18.92 3.59 -10.68
CA ILE A 161 19.63 2.46 -11.27
C ILE A 161 21.11 2.48 -10.93
N ALA A 162 21.67 1.29 -10.71
CA ALA A 162 23.08 1.10 -10.43
C ALA A 162 23.65 -0.04 -11.32
N GLU A 163 24.75 0.23 -12.02
CA GLU A 163 25.42 -0.74 -12.87
C GLU A 163 26.12 -1.80 -12.04
N ILE A 164 25.83 -3.09 -12.30
CA ILE A 164 26.42 -4.19 -11.55
C ILE A 164 27.94 -4.27 -11.71
N VAL A 165 28.60 -4.72 -10.64
CA VAL A 165 29.99 -5.18 -10.72
C VAL A 165 29.97 -6.56 -11.41
N PRO A 166 30.77 -6.78 -12.47
CA PRO A 166 30.79 -8.06 -13.18
C PRO A 166 31.10 -9.26 -12.23
N GLY A 167 30.22 -10.25 -12.27
CA GLY A 167 30.31 -11.45 -11.43
C GLY A 167 29.60 -11.34 -10.08
N GLU A 168 29.19 -10.16 -9.65
CA GLU A 168 28.62 -9.95 -8.33
C GLU A 168 27.08 -10.11 -8.26
N ALA A 169 26.39 -9.98 -9.41
CA ALA A 169 24.93 -10.17 -9.49
C ALA A 169 24.55 -11.35 -10.42
N ASP A 170 23.45 -12.01 -10.08
CA ASP A 170 22.88 -13.11 -10.89
C ASP A 170 22.25 -12.56 -12.17
N LEU A 171 22.92 -12.78 -13.28
CA LEU A 171 22.49 -12.30 -14.61
C LEU A 171 21.19 -12.93 -15.13
N SER A 172 20.69 -13.97 -14.47
CA SER A 172 19.36 -14.53 -14.78
C SER A 172 18.23 -13.64 -14.29
N GLY A 173 18.53 -12.60 -13.49
CA GLY A 173 17.53 -11.69 -12.92
C GLY A 173 16.67 -12.32 -11.84
N ASN A 174 17.13 -13.42 -11.22
CA ASN A 174 16.37 -14.09 -10.16
C ASN A 174 16.11 -13.17 -8.97
N ILE A 175 14.84 -13.07 -8.59
CA ILE A 175 14.37 -12.42 -7.37
C ILE A 175 14.12 -13.52 -6.33
N LEU A 176 14.58 -13.30 -5.10
CA LEU A 176 14.36 -14.26 -4.01
C LEU A 176 12.86 -14.51 -3.85
N ASP A 177 12.50 -15.75 -3.57
CA ASP A 177 11.14 -16.22 -3.28
C ASP A 177 10.07 -16.01 -4.37
N LEU A 178 10.44 -15.55 -5.55
CA LEU A 178 9.46 -15.28 -6.61
C LEU A 178 9.01 -16.53 -7.38
N GLY A 179 9.65 -17.67 -7.15
CA GLY A 179 9.43 -18.93 -7.86
C GLY A 179 8.51 -19.92 -7.14
N PRO A 180 8.59 -21.20 -7.54
CA PRO A 180 7.73 -22.24 -6.98
C PRO A 180 8.09 -22.55 -5.52
N VAL A 181 7.08 -22.97 -4.74
CA VAL A 181 7.24 -23.43 -3.35
C VAL A 181 7.91 -24.80 -3.32
N GLY A 182 9.03 -24.87 -2.58
CA GLY A 182 9.67 -26.12 -2.20
C GLY A 182 9.24 -26.59 -0.80
N SER A 183 9.85 -27.66 -0.31
CA SER A 183 9.56 -28.21 1.03
C SER A 183 10.11 -27.33 2.17
N THR A 184 11.18 -26.59 1.94
CA THR A 184 11.90 -25.80 2.97
C THR A 184 12.03 -24.33 2.63
N SER A 185 11.82 -23.95 1.36
CA SER A 185 11.94 -22.57 0.88
C SER A 185 11.11 -22.37 -0.37
N ILE A 186 10.89 -21.12 -0.73
CA ILE A 186 10.40 -20.75 -2.04
C ILE A 186 11.63 -20.50 -2.94
N ALA A 187 11.61 -21.04 -4.15
CA ALA A 187 12.73 -20.86 -5.06
C ALA A 187 12.81 -19.39 -5.55
N ALA A 188 14.02 -18.91 -5.80
CA ALA A 188 14.18 -17.67 -6.56
C ALA A 188 13.84 -17.91 -8.03
N ALA A 189 13.23 -16.92 -8.67
CA ALA A 189 12.92 -16.93 -10.10
C ALA A 189 12.99 -15.52 -10.68
N PRO A 190 13.27 -15.36 -12.00
CA PRO A 190 13.20 -14.07 -12.65
C PRO A 190 11.73 -13.67 -12.81
N PRO A 191 11.40 -12.37 -12.76
CA PRO A 191 10.06 -11.91 -13.13
C PRO A 191 9.81 -12.17 -14.62
N SER A 192 8.55 -12.04 -15.07
CA SER A 192 8.25 -12.10 -16.50
C SER A 192 8.98 -10.98 -17.25
N ASN A 193 9.42 -11.28 -18.48
CA ASN A 193 9.96 -10.27 -19.38
C ASN A 193 8.88 -9.41 -20.05
N THR A 194 7.61 -9.73 -19.82
CA THR A 194 6.44 -8.97 -20.28
C THR A 194 5.97 -8.03 -19.17
N ILE A 195 5.83 -6.75 -19.48
CA ILE A 195 5.35 -5.74 -18.53
C ILE A 195 3.83 -5.85 -18.39
N GLY A 196 3.35 -5.84 -17.14
CA GLY A 196 1.93 -5.79 -16.80
C GLY A 196 1.39 -4.36 -16.78
N VAL A 197 0.07 -4.25 -16.85
CA VAL A 197 -0.66 -2.98 -16.65
C VAL A 197 -1.46 -3.11 -15.37
N PRO A 198 -1.22 -2.26 -14.37
CA PRO A 198 -1.90 -2.37 -13.08
C PRO A 198 -3.41 -2.11 -13.23
N THR A 199 -4.22 -2.98 -12.64
CA THR A 199 -5.68 -2.88 -12.65
C THR A 199 -6.25 -2.95 -11.23
N LEU A 200 -7.47 -2.42 -11.06
CA LEU A 200 -8.17 -2.52 -9.76
C LEU A 200 -8.48 -3.96 -9.41
N ASN A 201 -8.26 -4.32 -8.15
CA ASN A 201 -8.38 -5.68 -7.59
C ASN A 201 -7.39 -6.70 -8.14
N GLU A 202 -6.37 -6.27 -8.87
CA GLU A 202 -5.32 -7.18 -9.34
C GLU A 202 -4.56 -7.78 -8.16
N PRO A 203 -4.46 -9.12 -8.08
CA PRO A 203 -3.62 -9.77 -7.09
C PRO A 203 -2.14 -9.54 -7.40
N VAL A 204 -1.40 -9.00 -6.46
CA VAL A 204 0.02 -8.67 -6.62
C VAL A 204 0.87 -9.26 -5.51
N GLY A 205 2.13 -9.52 -5.83
CA GLY A 205 3.15 -9.97 -4.89
C GLY A 205 4.44 -9.19 -5.04
N LYS A 206 5.26 -9.19 -3.99
CA LYS A 206 6.62 -8.67 -4.01
C LYS A 206 7.51 -9.46 -3.07
N SER A 207 8.78 -9.56 -3.38
CA SER A 207 9.82 -9.99 -2.44
C SER A 207 10.69 -8.81 -2.07
N GLY A 208 10.88 -8.57 -0.78
CA GLY A 208 11.63 -7.43 -0.29
C GLY A 208 12.25 -7.68 1.07
N ARG A 209 13.25 -6.87 1.38
CA ARG A 209 14.14 -7.01 2.52
C ARG A 209 13.42 -7.26 3.84
N THR A 210 12.38 -6.51 4.15
CA THR A 210 11.82 -6.49 5.51
C THR A 210 10.74 -7.53 5.72
N THR A 211 9.83 -7.67 4.78
CA THR A 211 8.69 -8.59 4.92
C THR A 211 8.78 -9.84 4.05
N GLY A 212 9.86 -9.99 3.26
CA GLY A 212 10.03 -11.12 2.34
C GLY A 212 8.98 -11.13 1.24
N LEU A 213 8.60 -12.34 0.80
CA LEU A 213 7.48 -12.49 -0.12
C LEU A 213 6.16 -12.22 0.60
N THR A 214 5.44 -11.22 0.12
CA THR A 214 4.08 -10.88 0.55
C THR A 214 3.16 -10.70 -0.66
N CYS A 215 1.88 -10.99 -0.48
CA CYS A 215 0.87 -10.82 -1.52
C CYS A 215 -0.30 -9.99 -1.00
N SER A 216 -0.92 -9.22 -1.90
CA SER A 216 -2.09 -8.40 -1.63
C SER A 216 -2.83 -8.06 -2.94
N THR A 217 -3.61 -6.99 -2.95
CA THR A 217 -4.35 -6.52 -4.13
C THR A 217 -4.20 -5.02 -4.34
N ILE A 218 -4.22 -4.57 -5.58
CA ILE A 218 -4.29 -3.16 -5.95
C ILE A 218 -5.68 -2.63 -5.61
N THR A 219 -5.77 -1.69 -4.67
CA THR A 219 -7.04 -1.09 -4.25
C THR A 219 -7.35 0.22 -4.92
N SER A 220 -6.33 0.98 -5.33
CA SER A 220 -6.53 2.24 -6.04
C SER A 220 -5.44 2.46 -7.09
N ILE A 221 -5.81 3.15 -8.15
CA ILE A 221 -4.92 3.58 -9.24
C ILE A 221 -5.06 5.09 -9.46
N GLY A 222 -4.06 5.68 -10.12
CA GLY A 222 -4.08 7.10 -10.44
C GLY A 222 -4.00 7.99 -9.19
N LEU A 223 -3.37 7.54 -8.10
CA LEU A 223 -3.24 8.32 -6.87
C LEU A 223 -2.41 9.59 -7.12
N THR A 224 -2.98 10.71 -6.71
CA THR A 224 -2.33 12.01 -6.63
C THR A 224 -2.21 12.40 -5.16
N PHE A 225 -1.00 12.59 -4.64
CA PHE A 225 -0.76 12.82 -3.21
C PHE A 225 0.63 13.40 -2.94
N SER A 226 0.87 13.81 -1.70
CA SER A 226 2.21 14.11 -1.21
C SER A 226 2.69 13.05 -0.23
N ILE A 227 3.99 12.75 -0.29
CA ILE A 227 4.65 11.79 0.58
C ILE A 227 5.85 12.47 1.26
N ASP A 228 6.06 12.14 2.54
CA ASP A 228 7.15 12.67 3.33
C ASP A 228 8.39 11.78 3.18
N TYR A 229 9.53 12.44 2.94
CA TYR A 229 10.85 11.81 2.93
C TYR A 229 11.61 12.18 4.20
N GLU A 230 12.15 11.20 4.90
CA GLU A 230 12.99 11.44 6.06
C GLU A 230 14.38 11.92 5.62
N GLY A 231 14.93 12.93 6.27
CA GLY A 231 16.23 13.53 5.90
C GLY A 231 17.44 12.73 6.32
N THR A 232 17.22 11.89 7.31
CA THR A 232 18.13 10.85 7.76
C THR A 232 17.26 9.63 7.94
N CYS A 233 17.64 8.50 7.41
CA CYS A 233 16.94 7.26 7.65
C CYS A 233 16.94 7.01 9.15
N GLY A 234 15.77 7.24 9.74
CA GLY A 234 15.65 7.63 11.11
C GLY A 234 16.09 6.56 12.09
N ASP A 235 16.58 7.03 13.18
CA ASP A 235 16.43 6.35 14.46
C ASP A 235 14.91 6.25 14.73
N ALA A 236 14.31 5.11 14.43
CA ALA A 236 12.88 4.84 14.72
C ALA A 236 12.56 4.99 16.22
N THR A 237 13.59 5.15 17.06
CA THR A 237 13.50 5.38 18.51
C THR A 237 13.62 6.85 18.88
N ALA A 238 13.86 7.76 17.91
CA ALA A 238 13.99 9.19 18.20
C ALA A 238 12.68 9.76 18.78
N THR A 239 12.79 10.37 19.93
CA THR A 239 11.66 11.05 20.60
C THR A 239 12.06 12.50 20.85
N PRO A 240 11.44 13.48 20.22
CA PRO A 240 10.31 13.41 19.27
C PRO A 240 10.70 12.84 17.89
N PRO A 241 9.72 12.39 17.08
CA PRO A 241 9.98 11.91 15.73
C PRO A 241 10.77 12.93 14.92
N VAL A 242 11.76 12.46 14.13
CA VAL A 242 12.51 13.34 13.25
C VAL A 242 11.54 13.96 12.24
N PRO A 243 11.47 15.30 12.10
CA PRO A 243 10.62 15.92 11.10
C PRO A 243 11.04 15.45 9.70
N PRO A 244 10.10 15.32 8.73
CA PRO A 244 10.47 15.01 7.36
C PRO A 244 11.42 16.05 6.81
N ALA A 245 12.46 15.61 6.08
CA ALA A 245 13.41 16.54 5.45
C ALA A 245 12.73 17.36 4.36
N PHE A 246 11.85 16.70 3.61
CA PHE A 246 11.01 17.31 2.60
C PHE A 246 9.82 16.42 2.30
N ALA A 247 8.79 17.01 1.71
CA ALA A 247 7.72 16.27 1.05
C ALA A 247 7.89 16.35 -0.46
N SER A 248 7.45 15.33 -1.17
CA SER A 248 7.39 15.33 -2.63
C SER A 248 5.98 15.00 -3.11
N TYR A 249 5.63 15.51 -4.28
CA TYR A 249 4.31 15.34 -4.87
C TYR A 249 4.35 14.35 -6.04
N PHE A 250 3.43 13.42 -6.05
CA PHE A 250 3.31 12.38 -7.06
C PHE A 250 1.92 12.33 -7.67
N THR A 251 1.84 11.95 -8.93
CA THR A 251 0.60 11.67 -9.65
C THR A 251 0.65 10.28 -10.28
N GLY A 252 -0.51 9.71 -10.55
CA GLY A 252 -0.60 8.44 -11.28
C GLY A 252 -0.24 7.20 -10.47
N GLN A 253 0.00 7.31 -9.17
CA GLN A 253 0.53 6.23 -8.36
C GLN A 253 -0.50 5.13 -8.05
N ILE A 254 0.00 3.99 -7.57
CA ILE A 254 -0.79 2.79 -7.24
C ILE A 254 -0.86 2.67 -5.73
N VAL A 255 -2.02 2.26 -5.20
CA VAL A 255 -2.20 1.87 -3.80
C VAL A 255 -2.48 0.38 -3.72
N ILE A 256 -1.74 -0.31 -2.87
CA ILE A 256 -1.89 -1.73 -2.56
C ILE A 256 -2.34 -1.83 -1.10
N SER A 257 -3.37 -2.64 -0.85
CA SER A 257 -3.95 -2.75 0.49
C SER A 257 -3.12 -3.59 1.45
N GLY A 258 -3.27 -3.29 2.74
CA GLY A 258 -2.82 -4.10 3.85
C GLY A 258 -1.48 -3.66 4.44
N GLY A 259 -1.51 -3.32 5.73
CA GLY A 259 -0.34 -2.94 6.51
C GLY A 259 0.70 -4.05 6.71
N SER A 260 0.40 -5.28 6.27
CA SER A 260 1.35 -6.41 6.28
C SER A 260 2.00 -6.66 4.91
N PHE A 261 1.60 -5.94 3.86
CA PHE A 261 2.19 -6.11 2.54
C PHE A 261 3.60 -5.56 2.46
N SER A 262 3.86 -4.42 3.10
CA SER A 262 5.19 -3.81 3.12
C SER A 262 5.49 -3.12 4.46
N ALA A 263 6.75 -2.90 4.71
CA ALA A 263 7.28 -2.14 5.84
C ALA A 263 8.55 -1.39 5.42
N ALA A 264 9.04 -0.50 6.28
CA ALA A 264 10.30 0.22 6.06
C ALA A 264 11.44 -0.76 5.72
N GLY A 265 12.14 -0.50 4.61
CA GLY A 265 13.16 -1.36 4.03
C GLY A 265 12.70 -2.24 2.86
N ASP A 266 11.39 -2.35 2.59
CA ASP A 266 10.88 -2.98 1.36
C ASP A 266 10.90 -2.04 0.15
N SER A 267 11.24 -0.77 0.35
CA SER A 267 11.48 0.20 -0.73
C SER A 267 12.41 -0.36 -1.78
N GLY A 268 12.03 -0.25 -3.05
CA GLY A 268 12.77 -0.81 -4.18
C GLY A 268 12.29 -2.18 -4.62
N SER A 269 11.41 -2.85 -3.85
CA SER A 269 10.84 -4.13 -4.27
C SER A 269 10.06 -4.00 -5.56
N LEU A 270 10.28 -4.94 -6.48
CA LEU A 270 9.46 -5.08 -7.68
C LEU A 270 8.12 -5.70 -7.30
N VAL A 271 7.03 -5.04 -7.65
CA VAL A 271 5.67 -5.58 -7.50
C VAL A 271 5.26 -6.24 -8.82
N VAL A 272 4.79 -7.48 -8.73
CA VAL A 272 4.40 -8.28 -9.89
C VAL A 272 2.97 -8.81 -9.73
N ASP A 273 2.28 -9.04 -10.86
CA ASP A 273 1.05 -9.81 -10.91
C ASP A 273 1.29 -11.26 -10.45
N THR A 274 0.45 -11.79 -9.57
CA THR A 274 0.70 -13.11 -8.97
C THR A 274 0.45 -14.29 -9.90
N ALA A 275 -0.32 -14.11 -10.96
CA ALA A 275 -0.63 -15.19 -11.91
C ALA A 275 0.47 -15.35 -12.96
N THR A 276 1.19 -14.28 -13.29
CA THR A 276 2.10 -14.22 -14.42
C THR A 276 3.52 -13.76 -14.08
N ALA A 277 3.77 -13.30 -12.85
CA ALA A 277 5.01 -12.62 -12.44
C ALA A 277 5.36 -11.39 -13.31
N ARG A 278 4.40 -10.81 -14.04
CA ARG A 278 4.62 -9.59 -14.82
C ARG A 278 4.83 -8.39 -13.93
N PRO A 279 5.91 -7.61 -14.12
CA PRO A 279 6.12 -6.37 -13.38
C PRO A 279 4.97 -5.38 -13.59
N VAL A 280 4.40 -4.85 -12.50
CA VAL A 280 3.34 -3.84 -12.53
C VAL A 280 3.72 -2.55 -11.81
N ALA A 281 4.59 -2.62 -10.78
CA ALA A 281 4.99 -1.44 -10.03
C ALA A 281 6.36 -1.58 -9.33
N LEU A 282 6.89 -0.44 -8.85
CA LEU A 282 8.05 -0.33 -7.97
C LEU A 282 7.61 0.29 -6.65
N LEU A 283 7.71 -0.45 -5.56
CA LEU A 283 7.31 -0.04 -4.23
C LEU A 283 8.26 1.02 -3.67
N TYR A 284 7.74 2.10 -3.01
CA TYR A 284 8.59 3.12 -2.42
C TYR A 284 8.10 3.71 -1.09
N GLY A 285 6.90 3.41 -0.64
CA GLY A 285 6.40 3.95 0.61
C GLY A 285 5.01 3.50 0.97
N GLY A 286 4.42 4.13 1.97
CA GLY A 286 3.07 3.82 2.40
C GLY A 286 2.66 4.47 3.71
N SER A 287 1.64 3.88 4.32
CA SER A 287 1.13 4.14 5.65
C SER A 287 1.02 2.79 6.40
N PRO A 288 0.63 2.77 7.68
CA PRO A 288 0.40 1.50 8.37
C PRO A 288 -0.68 0.60 7.75
N THR A 289 -1.53 1.14 6.88
CA THR A 289 -2.66 0.42 6.25
C THR A 289 -2.50 0.22 4.77
N ASP A 290 -1.66 1.00 4.11
CA ASP A 290 -1.57 1.05 2.65
C ASP A 290 -0.12 1.17 2.18
N THR A 291 0.18 0.54 1.06
CA THR A 291 1.45 0.65 0.35
C THR A 291 1.26 1.48 -0.91
N VAL A 292 2.22 2.35 -1.22
CA VAL A 292 2.24 3.10 -2.48
C VAL A 292 3.40 2.66 -3.36
N ALA A 293 3.13 2.60 -4.67
CA ALA A 293 4.11 2.14 -5.65
C ALA A 293 4.02 2.96 -6.96
N ASN A 294 5.19 3.18 -7.58
CA ASN A 294 5.27 3.79 -8.92
C ASN A 294 4.79 2.78 -9.96
N PRO A 295 3.89 3.11 -10.90
CA PRO A 295 3.63 2.26 -12.05
C PRO A 295 4.92 1.93 -12.78
N ILE A 296 5.15 0.68 -13.11
CA ILE A 296 6.42 0.27 -13.75
C ILE A 296 6.61 0.92 -15.13
N ALA A 297 5.52 1.23 -15.82
CA ALA A 297 5.56 1.94 -17.11
C ALA A 297 6.16 3.35 -16.95
N ASP A 298 5.86 4.05 -15.85
CA ASP A 298 6.41 5.38 -15.56
C ASP A 298 7.90 5.29 -15.20
N VAL A 299 8.31 4.24 -14.49
CA VAL A 299 9.73 3.94 -14.21
C VAL A 299 10.47 3.71 -15.52
N ILE A 300 9.92 2.89 -16.42
CA ILE A 300 10.51 2.65 -17.75
C ILE A 300 10.64 3.96 -18.54
N ALA A 301 9.61 4.80 -18.52
CA ALA A 301 9.62 6.09 -19.19
C ALA A 301 10.71 7.03 -18.64
N ALA A 302 10.93 7.06 -17.33
CA ALA A 302 11.95 7.87 -16.67
C ALA A 302 13.38 7.49 -17.09
N PHE A 303 13.60 6.22 -17.46
CA PHE A 303 14.91 5.72 -17.91
C PHE A 303 15.06 5.59 -19.43
N GLY A 304 14.19 6.24 -20.21
CA GLY A 304 14.34 6.36 -21.68
C GLY A 304 13.35 5.52 -22.48
N GLY A 305 12.35 4.93 -21.83
CA GLY A 305 11.29 4.16 -22.45
C GLY A 305 11.68 2.70 -22.75
N ALA A 306 10.71 1.90 -23.23
CA ALA A 306 10.86 0.46 -23.42
C ALA A 306 11.95 0.03 -24.44
N ALA A 307 12.37 0.92 -25.31
CA ALA A 307 13.49 0.63 -26.21
C ALA A 307 14.84 0.69 -25.49
N ALA A 308 14.98 1.57 -24.51
CA ALA A 308 16.22 1.88 -23.82
C ALA A 308 16.35 1.17 -22.44
N PHE A 309 15.24 0.77 -21.82
CA PHE A 309 15.23 0.19 -20.49
C PHE A 309 14.34 -1.05 -20.46
N LYS A 310 14.96 -2.23 -20.30
CA LYS A 310 14.29 -3.54 -20.40
C LYS A 310 14.62 -4.42 -19.22
N ILE A 311 13.60 -5.09 -18.67
CA ILE A 311 13.79 -6.03 -17.58
C ILE A 311 14.58 -7.28 -18.04
N VAL A 312 15.46 -7.77 -17.17
CA VAL A 312 16.04 -9.10 -17.28
C VAL A 312 15.06 -10.06 -16.62
N GLY A 313 14.37 -10.84 -17.44
CA GLY A 313 13.26 -11.69 -17.00
C GLY A 313 13.14 -12.97 -17.80
N GLY A 314 12.17 -13.79 -17.42
CA GLY A 314 11.83 -15.06 -18.03
C GLY A 314 10.42 -15.09 -18.61
N PRO A 315 9.88 -16.28 -18.90
CA PRO A 315 8.49 -16.46 -19.28
C PRO A 315 7.55 -16.16 -18.11
N ASP A 316 6.27 -15.98 -18.43
CA ASP A 316 5.21 -15.87 -17.41
C ASP A 316 5.18 -17.11 -16.52
N HIS A 317 5.03 -16.89 -15.23
CA HIS A 317 4.83 -17.96 -14.22
C HIS A 317 4.03 -17.44 -13.02
N ALA A 318 3.41 -18.33 -12.27
CA ALA A 318 2.70 -17.95 -11.06
C ALA A 318 3.68 -17.71 -9.90
N VAL A 319 3.36 -16.70 -9.08
CA VAL A 319 4.04 -16.41 -7.82
C VAL A 319 3.32 -17.09 -6.68
N SER A 320 4.06 -17.75 -5.82
CA SER A 320 3.50 -18.50 -4.71
C SER A 320 3.26 -17.61 -3.48
N CYS A 321 2.01 -17.32 -3.20
CA CYS A 321 1.61 -16.52 -2.04
C CYS A 321 1.49 -17.33 -0.73
N ALA A 322 2.15 -18.50 -0.64
CA ALA A 322 2.01 -19.41 0.51
C ALA A 322 2.50 -18.84 1.85
N ARG A 323 3.33 -17.77 1.83
CA ARG A 323 3.77 -17.08 3.06
C ARG A 323 2.71 -16.16 3.67
N THR A 324 1.76 -15.72 2.89
CA THR A 324 0.64 -14.93 3.38
C THR A 324 -0.48 -15.86 3.83
N ALA A 325 -0.61 -16.05 5.13
CA ALA A 325 -1.82 -16.64 5.68
C ALA A 325 -3.01 -15.76 5.28
N THR A 326 -3.87 -16.31 4.45
CA THR A 326 -5.16 -15.76 4.03
C THR A 326 -5.11 -14.38 3.39
N ALA A 327 -5.19 -14.36 2.05
CA ALA A 327 -5.86 -13.25 1.39
C ALA A 327 -7.14 -12.98 2.18
N SER A 328 -7.21 -11.82 2.82
CA SER A 328 -8.48 -11.37 3.38
C SER A 328 -9.42 -11.32 2.19
N SER A 329 -10.26 -12.35 2.05
CA SER A 329 -11.51 -12.18 1.30
C SER A 329 -12.02 -10.81 1.72
N LEU A 330 -12.27 -9.94 0.76
CA LEU A 330 -12.91 -8.67 1.01
C LEU A 330 -13.93 -8.89 2.11
N GLN A 331 -13.56 -8.55 3.36
CA GLN A 331 -14.51 -8.67 4.46
C GLN A 331 -15.55 -7.59 4.21
N VAL A 332 -16.57 -7.97 3.45
CA VAL A 332 -17.88 -7.32 3.43
C VAL A 332 -18.55 -7.52 4.81
N GLY A 333 -17.78 -7.46 5.85
CA GLY A 333 -18.14 -7.69 7.23
C GLY A 333 -17.45 -6.74 8.19
N ALA A 334 -17.19 -5.49 7.79
CA ALA A 334 -17.03 -4.44 8.80
C ALA A 334 -18.35 -4.42 9.58
N ALA A 335 -18.28 -4.77 10.86
CA ALA A 335 -19.40 -4.60 11.78
C ALA A 335 -20.00 -3.23 11.49
N GLN A 336 -21.27 -3.20 11.05
CA GLN A 336 -21.94 -1.96 10.68
C GLN A 336 -21.86 -1.04 11.89
N ALA A 337 -21.01 -0.02 11.82
CA ALA A 337 -20.98 1.02 12.81
C ALA A 337 -22.41 1.54 12.93
N ALA A 338 -22.95 1.56 14.14
CA ALA A 338 -24.31 2.00 14.34
C ALA A 338 -24.37 3.49 13.92
N LEU A 339 -25.18 3.78 12.90
CA LEU A 339 -25.39 5.16 12.46
C LEU A 339 -25.80 6.03 13.63
N VAL A 340 -25.22 7.21 13.72
CA VAL A 340 -25.66 8.22 14.68
C VAL A 340 -27.15 8.54 14.45
N PRO A 341 -27.93 8.81 15.52
CA PRO A 341 -29.38 8.96 15.43
C PRO A 341 -29.86 9.96 14.36
N GLN A 342 -29.16 11.07 14.23
CA GLN A 342 -29.48 12.11 13.27
C GLN A 342 -29.35 11.63 11.81
N GLU A 343 -28.27 10.90 11.51
CA GLU A 343 -28.03 10.34 10.17
C GLU A 343 -29.04 9.24 9.85
N ARG A 344 -29.33 8.37 10.81
CA ARG A 344 -30.41 7.37 10.68
C ARG A 344 -31.75 8.02 10.37
N GLN A 345 -32.11 9.11 11.06
CA GLN A 345 -33.35 9.82 10.81
C GLN A 345 -33.39 10.43 9.40
N ARG A 346 -32.28 11.00 8.93
CA ARG A 346 -32.15 11.57 7.58
C ARG A 346 -32.45 10.50 6.53
N VAL A 347 -31.79 9.35 6.62
CA VAL A 347 -31.97 8.22 5.70
C VAL A 347 -33.39 7.67 5.77
N THR A 348 -33.96 7.49 6.97
CA THR A 348 -35.32 7.01 7.17
C THR A 348 -36.35 7.90 6.48
N THR A 349 -36.17 9.23 6.55
CA THR A 349 -37.06 10.18 5.90
C THR A 349 -37.05 10.03 4.36
N VAL A 350 -35.87 9.77 3.77
CA VAL A 350 -35.77 9.52 2.31
C VAL A 350 -36.36 8.16 1.96
N LEU A 351 -36.12 7.12 2.76
CA LEU A 351 -36.73 5.78 2.59
C LEU A 351 -38.25 5.87 2.52
N GLN A 352 -38.88 6.56 3.47
CA GLN A 352 -40.33 6.71 3.52
C GLN A 352 -40.91 7.37 2.28
N ARG A 353 -40.20 8.32 1.67
CA ARG A 353 -40.62 9.04 0.46
C ARG A 353 -40.38 8.26 -0.83
N ARG A 354 -39.35 7.42 -0.89
CA ARG A 354 -38.83 6.86 -2.14
C ARG A 354 -39.00 5.35 -2.28
N SER A 355 -39.23 4.61 -1.19
CA SER A 355 -39.27 3.15 -1.22
C SER A 355 -40.29 2.58 -2.22
N VAL A 356 -41.50 3.16 -2.28
CA VAL A 356 -42.56 2.69 -3.21
C VAL A 356 -42.10 2.82 -4.65
N GLN A 357 -41.45 3.92 -5.01
CA GLN A 357 -40.93 4.13 -6.36
C GLN A 357 -39.79 3.17 -6.69
N MET A 358 -38.88 2.94 -5.74
CA MET A 358 -37.74 2.03 -5.92
C MET A 358 -38.20 0.56 -6.09
N LEU A 359 -39.21 0.13 -5.34
CA LEU A 359 -39.77 -1.21 -5.42
C LEU A 359 -40.56 -1.49 -6.71
N GLN A 360 -40.71 -0.52 -7.61
CA GLN A 360 -41.25 -0.78 -8.95
C GLN A 360 -40.26 -1.52 -9.86
N ASP A 361 -38.96 -1.50 -9.54
CA ASP A 361 -37.95 -2.30 -10.23
C ASP A 361 -38.05 -3.76 -9.70
N PRO A 362 -38.36 -4.74 -10.55
CA PRO A 362 -38.57 -6.13 -10.12
C PRO A 362 -37.29 -6.79 -9.60
N SER A 363 -36.12 -6.25 -9.86
CA SER A 363 -34.85 -6.73 -9.33
C SER A 363 -34.58 -6.25 -7.90
N ILE A 364 -35.34 -5.29 -7.38
CA ILE A 364 -35.23 -4.78 -6.01
C ILE A 364 -36.22 -5.50 -5.10
N GLN A 365 -35.70 -6.29 -4.19
CA GLN A 365 -36.51 -7.06 -3.24
C GLN A 365 -37.02 -6.20 -2.08
N SER A 366 -36.13 -5.39 -1.51
CA SER A 366 -36.45 -4.48 -0.42
C SER A 366 -35.47 -3.33 -0.35
N VAL A 367 -35.84 -2.27 0.38
CA VAL A 367 -34.96 -1.13 0.68
C VAL A 367 -34.98 -0.88 2.17
N THR A 368 -33.82 -0.80 2.78
CA THR A 368 -33.66 -0.60 4.24
C THR A 368 -32.67 0.53 4.55
N VAL A 369 -32.52 0.87 5.83
CA VAL A 369 -31.58 1.89 6.31
C VAL A 369 -30.32 1.23 6.84
N GLY A 370 -29.15 1.67 6.41
CA GLY A 370 -27.87 1.22 6.94
C GLY A 370 -26.74 2.21 6.70
N ALA A 371 -25.52 1.79 6.99
CA ALA A 371 -24.34 2.59 6.72
C ALA A 371 -23.86 2.40 5.27
N SER A 372 -23.32 3.46 4.68
CA SER A 372 -22.54 3.35 3.45
C SER A 372 -21.26 2.55 3.72
N ALA A 373 -20.84 1.75 2.74
CA ALA A 373 -19.55 1.07 2.78
C ALA A 373 -18.44 1.92 2.14
N ASP A 374 -18.81 2.90 1.33
CA ASP A 374 -17.89 3.87 0.75
C ASP A 374 -17.53 5.01 1.71
N ASN A 375 -18.41 5.32 2.67
CA ASN A 375 -18.15 6.30 3.74
C ASN A 375 -18.84 5.85 5.03
N ALA A 376 -18.08 5.32 5.97
CA ALA A 376 -18.61 4.75 7.20
C ALA A 376 -19.35 5.76 8.11
N ASP A 377 -19.10 7.06 7.95
CA ASP A 377 -19.75 8.13 8.72
C ASP A 377 -21.10 8.53 8.14
N GLU A 378 -21.46 8.05 6.95
CA GLU A 378 -22.71 8.37 6.26
C GLU A 378 -23.64 7.16 6.20
N GLY A 379 -24.93 7.47 6.25
CA GLY A 379 -25.98 6.49 6.03
C GLY A 379 -26.29 6.28 4.55
N ALA A 380 -26.83 5.12 4.23
CA ALA A 380 -27.25 4.76 2.88
C ALA A 380 -28.63 4.08 2.89
N LEU A 381 -29.33 4.19 1.77
CA LEU A 381 -30.43 3.30 1.42
C LEU A 381 -29.81 1.96 0.98
N LEU A 382 -30.00 0.91 1.77
CA LEU A 382 -29.58 -0.43 1.43
C LEU A 382 -30.62 -1.03 0.47
N VAL A 383 -30.22 -1.22 -0.77
CA VAL A 383 -31.06 -1.77 -1.84
C VAL A 383 -30.77 -3.26 -1.96
N HIS A 384 -31.65 -4.08 -1.44
CA HIS A 384 -31.55 -5.53 -1.48
C HIS A 384 -31.94 -6.04 -2.86
N VAL A 385 -31.02 -6.73 -3.51
CA VAL A 385 -31.14 -7.20 -4.89
C VAL A 385 -31.36 -8.71 -4.90
N SER A 386 -32.35 -9.16 -5.66
CA SER A 386 -32.64 -10.58 -5.88
C SER A 386 -32.18 -11.04 -7.28
N GLY A 387 -31.60 -12.23 -7.34
CA GLY A 387 -31.16 -12.85 -8.59
C GLY A 387 -29.93 -12.18 -9.22
N ASN A 388 -29.71 -12.39 -10.51
CA ASN A 388 -28.51 -11.99 -11.24
C ASN A 388 -28.63 -10.64 -11.95
N THR A 389 -29.75 -9.95 -11.83
CA THR A 389 -29.97 -8.65 -12.47
C THR A 389 -29.58 -7.52 -11.53
N ILE A 390 -28.57 -6.74 -11.90
CA ILE A 390 -28.13 -5.59 -11.13
C ILE A 390 -28.99 -4.38 -11.50
N PRO A 391 -29.79 -3.81 -10.56
CA PRO A 391 -30.61 -2.65 -10.83
C PRO A 391 -29.76 -1.42 -11.11
N ARG A 392 -30.25 -0.53 -11.97
CA ARG A 392 -29.63 0.78 -12.18
C ARG A 392 -30.14 1.75 -11.11
N VAL A 393 -29.43 1.80 -10.01
CA VAL A 393 -29.73 2.71 -8.90
C VAL A 393 -28.79 3.91 -8.95
N ALA A 394 -29.34 5.12 -8.88
CA ALA A 394 -28.53 6.33 -8.81
C ALA A 394 -27.59 6.29 -7.59
N PRO A 395 -26.39 6.83 -7.69
CA PRO A 395 -25.43 6.88 -6.57
C PRO A 395 -25.99 7.51 -5.30
N THR A 396 -26.88 8.50 -5.46
CA THR A 396 -27.63 9.12 -4.36
C THR A 396 -29.08 9.31 -4.73
N ILE A 397 -29.97 9.23 -3.73
CA ILE A 397 -31.39 9.59 -3.84
C ILE A 397 -31.69 10.64 -2.77
N ASP A 398 -32.16 11.81 -3.18
CA ASP A 398 -32.40 12.98 -2.31
C ASP A 398 -31.17 13.28 -1.39
N GLY A 399 -29.96 13.16 -1.94
CA GLY A 399 -28.70 13.40 -1.23
C GLY A 399 -28.25 12.27 -0.29
N VAL A 400 -29.00 11.17 -0.19
CA VAL A 400 -28.62 9.96 0.57
C VAL A 400 -27.97 8.94 -0.34
N ARG A 401 -26.79 8.38 0.07
CA ARG A 401 -26.12 7.31 -0.68
C ARG A 401 -27.01 6.10 -0.86
N THR A 402 -26.79 5.36 -1.95
CA THR A 402 -27.43 4.07 -2.20
C THR A 402 -26.36 2.97 -2.14
N ARG A 403 -26.67 1.86 -1.49
CA ARG A 403 -25.80 0.67 -1.40
C ARG A 403 -26.53 -0.56 -1.86
N LEU A 404 -25.96 -1.30 -2.81
CA LEU A 404 -26.48 -2.59 -3.25
C LEU A 404 -26.11 -3.68 -2.25
N VAL A 405 -27.06 -4.50 -1.87
CA VAL A 405 -26.90 -5.67 -1.00
C VAL A 405 -27.37 -6.91 -1.75
N PHE A 406 -26.50 -7.88 -1.93
CA PHE A 406 -26.77 -9.11 -2.68
C PHE A 406 -27.01 -10.25 -1.68
N ASP A 407 -28.28 -10.46 -1.29
CA ASP A 407 -28.64 -11.39 -0.21
C ASP A 407 -28.41 -12.88 -0.59
N ASP A 408 -28.55 -13.24 -1.86
CA ASP A 408 -28.48 -14.63 -2.35
C ASP A 408 -27.14 -15.03 -2.97
N GLN A 409 -26.14 -14.13 -2.96
CA GLN A 409 -24.88 -14.31 -3.70
C GLN A 409 -23.64 -14.51 -2.81
N ALA A 410 -23.80 -15.09 -1.64
CA ALA A 410 -22.65 -15.47 -0.81
C ALA A 410 -21.76 -16.46 -1.58
N GLY A 411 -20.70 -15.94 -2.24
CA GLY A 411 -19.73 -16.73 -2.99
C GLY A 411 -19.75 -16.58 -4.52
N GLN A 412 -20.66 -15.83 -5.10
CA GLN A 412 -20.58 -15.50 -6.54
C GLN A 412 -19.69 -14.28 -6.75
N ALA A 413 -18.71 -14.41 -7.67
CA ALA A 413 -17.91 -13.29 -8.12
C ALA A 413 -18.78 -12.31 -8.91
N LEU A 414 -18.87 -11.07 -8.45
CA LEU A 414 -19.51 -10.01 -9.23
C LEU A 414 -18.70 -9.75 -10.51
N PRO A 415 -19.34 -9.31 -11.61
CA PRO A 415 -18.63 -8.97 -12.81
C PRO A 415 -17.60 -7.86 -12.50
N PRO A 416 -16.37 -7.93 -13.07
CA PRO A 416 -15.38 -6.89 -12.88
C PRO A 416 -15.90 -5.55 -13.40
N VAL A 417 -15.47 -4.46 -12.77
CA VAL A 417 -15.79 -3.12 -13.27
C VAL A 417 -15.17 -2.94 -14.65
N GLY A 418 -15.98 -2.56 -15.62
CA GLY A 418 -15.52 -2.36 -16.99
C GLY A 418 -14.48 -1.22 -17.09
N THR A 419 -13.49 -1.39 -17.95
CA THR A 419 -12.42 -0.41 -18.20
C THR A 419 -12.96 0.98 -18.51
N GLU A 420 -14.10 1.08 -19.22
CA GLU A 420 -14.75 2.36 -19.54
C GLU A 420 -15.13 3.14 -18.28
N LYS A 421 -15.73 2.48 -17.28
CA LYS A 421 -16.12 3.11 -16.01
C LYS A 421 -14.90 3.59 -15.21
N VAL A 422 -13.83 2.82 -15.22
CA VAL A 422 -12.56 3.19 -14.59
C VAL A 422 -11.94 4.40 -15.29
N THR A 423 -11.91 4.40 -16.62
CA THR A 423 -11.42 5.53 -17.43
C THR A 423 -12.23 6.79 -17.19
N GLN A 424 -13.56 6.68 -17.12
CA GLN A 424 -14.44 7.80 -16.79
C GLN A 424 -14.14 8.37 -15.40
N ALA A 425 -14.00 7.50 -14.40
CA ALA A 425 -13.68 7.90 -13.03
C ALA A 425 -12.31 8.59 -12.94
N LEU A 426 -11.31 8.10 -13.68
CA LEU A 426 -9.99 8.75 -13.78
C LEU A 426 -10.09 10.13 -14.40
N ALA A 427 -10.87 10.30 -15.47
CA ALA A 427 -11.07 11.59 -16.11
C ALA A 427 -11.75 12.61 -15.16
N VAL A 428 -12.79 12.19 -14.44
CA VAL A 428 -13.46 13.03 -13.44
C VAL A 428 -12.51 13.34 -12.27
N LYS A 429 -11.73 12.37 -11.79
CA LYS A 429 -10.71 12.59 -10.76
C LYS A 429 -9.70 13.65 -11.23
N GLU A 430 -9.15 13.54 -12.43
CA GLU A 430 -8.15 14.49 -12.94
C GLU A 430 -8.74 15.92 -13.06
N ALA A 431 -10.01 16.06 -13.46
CA ALA A 431 -10.68 17.36 -13.53
C ALA A 431 -10.87 18.03 -12.16
N ASN A 432 -10.95 17.23 -11.08
CA ASN A 432 -11.29 17.73 -9.75
C ASN A 432 -10.12 17.67 -8.74
N VAL A 433 -9.03 16.95 -9.05
CA VAL A 433 -7.97 16.67 -8.09
C VAL A 433 -7.30 17.91 -7.52
N ALA A 434 -7.06 18.95 -8.33
CA ALA A 434 -6.44 20.18 -7.88
C ALA A 434 -7.26 20.92 -6.82
N ALA A 435 -8.60 20.89 -6.95
CA ALA A 435 -9.49 21.50 -5.97
C ALA A 435 -9.63 20.65 -4.70
N LEU A 436 -9.58 19.32 -4.82
CA LEU A 436 -9.73 18.40 -3.71
C LEU A 436 -8.48 18.35 -2.83
N ILE A 437 -7.30 18.16 -3.43
CA ILE A 437 -6.04 17.95 -2.69
C ILE A 437 -5.59 19.18 -1.88
N THR A 438 -6.11 20.38 -2.24
CA THR A 438 -5.83 21.59 -1.48
C THR A 438 -6.74 21.80 -0.27
N GLN A 439 -7.75 20.94 -0.09
CA GLN A 439 -8.64 21.03 1.07
C GLN A 439 -7.94 20.46 2.32
N PRO A 440 -8.20 21.06 3.50
CA PRO A 440 -7.60 20.57 4.75
C PRO A 440 -7.97 19.11 4.97
N GLY A 441 -7.03 18.33 5.52
CA GLY A 441 -7.23 16.93 5.87
C GLY A 441 -7.26 15.96 4.69
N ILE A 442 -7.29 16.40 3.43
CA ILE A 442 -7.18 15.54 2.26
C ILE A 442 -5.70 15.38 1.91
N GLN A 443 -5.17 14.17 2.00
CA GLN A 443 -3.78 13.87 1.68
C GLN A 443 -3.59 13.17 0.34
N GLY A 444 -4.67 12.65 -0.27
CA GLY A 444 -4.59 11.97 -1.57
C GLY A 444 -5.95 11.79 -2.23
N VAL A 445 -5.92 11.70 -3.56
CA VAL A 445 -7.11 11.45 -4.40
C VAL A 445 -6.74 10.42 -5.47
N ALA A 446 -7.54 9.35 -5.59
CA ALA A 446 -7.32 8.24 -6.50
C ALA A 446 -8.64 7.73 -7.10
N VAL A 447 -8.58 6.61 -7.82
CA VAL A 447 -9.76 5.84 -8.25
C VAL A 447 -9.67 4.44 -7.68
N SER A 448 -10.77 3.95 -7.11
CA SER A 448 -10.94 2.58 -6.61
C SER A 448 -12.26 1.99 -7.07
N LEU A 449 -12.57 0.78 -6.60
CA LEU A 449 -13.94 0.26 -6.69
C LEU A 449 -14.82 0.87 -5.60
N SER A 450 -16.08 1.16 -5.92
CA SER A 450 -17.10 1.45 -4.91
C SER A 450 -17.46 0.16 -4.15
N LEU A 451 -17.57 0.27 -2.82
CA LEU A 451 -18.13 -0.80 -1.99
C LEU A 451 -19.65 -0.70 -1.85
N ASP A 452 -20.20 0.48 -2.10
CA ASP A 452 -21.66 0.68 -2.16
C ASP A 452 -22.26 0.11 -3.44
N ASN A 453 -21.49 0.15 -4.55
CA ASN A 453 -21.85 -0.53 -5.80
C ASN A 453 -20.61 -1.17 -6.43
N PRO A 454 -20.35 -2.45 -6.18
CA PRO A 454 -19.13 -3.14 -6.67
C PRO A 454 -18.99 -3.21 -8.20
N THR A 455 -20.01 -2.82 -8.96
CA THR A 455 -19.96 -2.72 -10.42
C THR A 455 -19.58 -1.34 -10.94
N GLU A 456 -19.24 -0.41 -10.03
CA GLU A 456 -18.85 0.96 -10.34
C GLU A 456 -17.48 1.29 -9.78
N ALA A 457 -16.76 2.18 -10.46
CA ALA A 457 -15.59 2.84 -9.92
C ALA A 457 -16.01 4.03 -9.04
N ALA A 458 -15.16 4.39 -8.08
CA ALA A 458 -15.35 5.53 -7.19
C ALA A 458 -14.08 6.40 -7.14
N ILE A 459 -14.26 7.70 -6.92
CA ILE A 459 -13.18 8.61 -6.58
C ILE A 459 -12.82 8.37 -5.11
N SER A 460 -11.62 7.92 -4.86
CA SER A 460 -11.08 7.66 -3.52
C SER A 460 -10.50 8.93 -2.92
N ILE A 461 -10.98 9.31 -1.76
CA ILE A 461 -10.48 10.45 -0.99
C ILE A 461 -9.73 9.91 0.23
N TYR A 462 -8.44 10.14 0.29
CA TYR A 462 -7.60 9.75 1.42
C TYR A 462 -7.53 10.89 2.43
N LEU A 463 -8.13 10.68 3.60
CA LEU A 463 -8.15 11.63 4.71
C LEU A 463 -7.02 11.30 5.68
N LEU A 464 -6.34 12.36 6.13
CA LEU A 464 -5.36 12.25 7.20
C LEU A 464 -6.09 12.02 8.53
N LYS A 465 -5.79 10.92 9.19
CA LYS A 465 -6.39 10.53 10.46
C LYS A 465 -6.26 11.62 11.52
N GLY A 466 -7.38 11.98 12.11
CA GLY A 466 -7.47 13.02 13.14
C GLY A 466 -7.40 14.46 12.64
N ALA A 467 -7.21 14.69 11.34
CA ALA A 467 -7.28 16.03 10.77
C ALA A 467 -8.71 16.45 10.48
N ALA A 468 -9.02 17.73 10.70
CA ALA A 468 -10.29 18.30 10.28
C ALA A 468 -10.34 18.40 8.74
N HIS A 469 -11.49 18.08 8.16
CA HIS A 469 -11.73 18.15 6.72
C HIS A 469 -13.16 18.65 6.46
N PRO A 470 -13.43 19.24 5.30
CA PRO A 470 -14.80 19.58 4.89
C PRO A 470 -15.61 18.29 4.65
N PRO A 471 -16.96 18.38 4.65
CA PRO A 471 -17.79 17.25 4.24
C PRO A 471 -17.40 16.75 2.85
N ILE A 472 -17.21 15.45 2.69
CA ILE A 472 -16.89 14.84 1.40
C ILE A 472 -18.18 14.58 0.64
N PRO A 473 -18.38 15.16 -0.56
CA PRO A 473 -19.60 14.94 -1.33
C PRO A 473 -19.74 13.46 -1.69
N ALA A 474 -20.95 12.92 -1.61
CA ALA A 474 -21.21 11.52 -1.96
C ALA A 474 -20.95 11.19 -3.44
N VAL A 475 -20.98 12.22 -4.29
CA VAL A 475 -20.80 12.13 -5.74
C VAL A 475 -20.03 13.35 -6.23
N ILE A 476 -19.09 13.15 -7.14
CA ILE A 476 -18.38 14.21 -7.88
C ILE A 476 -18.61 13.93 -9.38
N ASP A 477 -19.25 14.87 -10.07
CA ASP A 477 -19.57 14.78 -11.51
C ASP A 477 -20.15 13.42 -11.94
N GLY A 478 -21.09 12.91 -11.14
CA GLY A 478 -21.77 11.64 -11.40
C GLY A 478 -21.04 10.39 -10.91
N ILE A 479 -19.80 10.48 -10.46
CA ILE A 479 -19.01 9.36 -9.92
C ILE A 479 -19.12 9.33 -8.41
N ARG A 480 -19.35 8.14 -7.81
CA ARG A 480 -19.36 7.94 -6.37
C ARG A 480 -18.02 8.33 -5.75
N THR A 481 -18.04 8.77 -4.49
CA THR A 481 -16.82 8.96 -3.71
C THR A 481 -16.69 7.86 -2.66
N ARG A 482 -15.46 7.39 -2.44
CA ARG A 482 -15.09 6.47 -1.37
C ARG A 482 -14.06 7.12 -0.46
N VAL A 483 -14.25 7.00 0.85
CA VAL A 483 -13.40 7.64 1.85
C VAL A 483 -12.48 6.60 2.49
N PHE A 484 -11.20 6.92 2.54
CA PHE A 484 -10.17 6.17 3.26
C PHE A 484 -9.57 7.08 4.34
N VAL A 485 -9.41 6.57 5.55
CA VAL A 485 -8.73 7.28 6.63
C VAL A 485 -7.43 6.56 6.94
N SER A 486 -6.30 7.25 6.79
CA SER A 486 -4.98 6.68 7.04
C SER A 486 -4.07 7.66 7.75
N GLU A 487 -2.99 7.15 8.34
CA GLU A 487 -1.87 7.96 8.79
C GLU A 487 -1.19 8.63 7.59
N ARG A 488 -0.27 9.56 7.85
CA ARG A 488 0.51 10.24 6.81
C ARG A 488 1.32 9.23 5.99
N PHE A 489 1.32 9.36 4.66
CA PHE A 489 2.17 8.58 3.78
C PHE A 489 3.64 8.98 3.93
N LYS A 490 4.53 7.99 4.01
CA LYS A 490 5.97 8.17 4.14
C LYS A 490 6.71 7.26 3.17
N ALA A 491 7.84 7.72 2.65
CA ALA A 491 8.82 6.85 2.01
C ALA A 491 9.42 5.91 3.07
N PHE A 492 9.68 4.68 2.70
CA PHE A 492 10.08 3.64 3.66
C PHE A 492 11.61 3.51 3.79
#